data_0c5dfb2d4aaac8e7696cc5dd8c7df61c
#
_entry.id   0c5dfb2d4aaac8e7696cc5dd8c7df61c
#
_cell.length_a   1.000
_cell.length_b   1.000
_cell.length_c   1.000
_cell.angle_alpha   90.00
_cell.angle_beta   90.00
_cell.angle_gamma   90.00
#
_symmetry.space_group_name_H-M   'P 1'
#
loop_
_entity.id
_entity.type
_entity.pdbx_description
1 polymer ?
#
loop_
_entity_poly.entity_id
_entity_poly.type
_entity_poly.pdbx_seq_one_letter_code
_entity_poly.pdbx_strand_id
1 'polypeptide(L)'
;MPSITVNFANTLNESIQIGDFLYYSTTTIETMQGDPNQPYSEVIIEVGQITAINYATNVVTANIANSTALPTTSSFFLFGKDNRVNMKSLLGYYADVEFTNNDTIKAELFSVGSEIFESSK
;
A
#
# COMPACT_ATOMS: atom_id res chain seq x y z
N MET A 1 -6.39 3.85 19.78
CA MET A 1 -6.15 2.55 19.15
C MET A 1 -4.81 2.01 19.63
N PRO A 2 -4.72 0.76 19.97
CA PRO A 2 -3.43 0.18 20.31
C PRO A 2 -2.50 0.23 19.10
N SER A 3 -1.23 0.50 19.34
CA SER A 3 -0.20 0.55 18.30
C SER A 3 0.96 -0.36 18.64
N ILE A 4 1.63 -0.85 17.62
CA ILE A 4 2.86 -1.63 17.75
C ILE A 4 3.99 -0.88 17.05
N THR A 5 5.17 -0.93 17.66
CA THR A 5 6.40 -0.39 17.08
C THR A 5 7.37 -1.53 16.81
N VAL A 6 7.79 -1.64 15.55
CA VAL A 6 8.71 -2.68 15.09
C VAL A 6 10.03 -2.04 14.69
N ASN A 7 11.12 -2.55 15.27
CA ASN A 7 12.49 -2.16 14.92
C ASN A 7 13.09 -3.20 13.98
N PHE A 8 13.55 -2.75 12.83
CA PHE A 8 14.18 -3.60 11.82
C PHE A 8 15.71 -3.48 11.92
N ALA A 9 16.39 -4.61 11.88
CA ALA A 9 17.86 -4.65 11.90
C ALA A 9 18.47 -4.14 10.57
N ASN A 10 17.75 -4.28 9.48
CA ASN A 10 18.16 -3.86 8.15
C ASN A 10 17.42 -2.58 7.73
N THR A 11 17.97 -1.90 6.72
CA THR A 11 17.35 -0.72 6.12
C THR A 11 15.95 -1.05 5.60
N LEU A 12 15.01 -0.15 5.86
CA LEU A 12 13.65 -0.27 5.35
C LEU A 12 13.62 -0.14 3.83
N ASN A 13 12.70 -0.82 3.21
CA ASN A 13 12.43 -0.65 1.79
C ASN A 13 11.90 0.77 1.54
N GLU A 14 12.50 1.50 0.60
CA GLU A 14 12.13 2.89 0.29
C GLU A 14 10.68 3.05 -0.21
N SER A 15 10.06 1.97 -0.67
CA SER A 15 8.68 1.99 -1.13
C SER A 15 7.63 1.95 -0.03
N ILE A 16 8.01 1.66 1.22
CA ILE A 16 7.08 1.66 2.36
C ILE A 16 6.65 3.10 2.68
N GLN A 17 5.37 3.31 2.91
CA GLN A 17 4.79 4.63 3.16
C GLN A 17 3.81 4.60 4.32
N ILE A 18 3.60 5.76 4.94
CA ILE A 18 2.51 5.95 5.90
C ILE A 18 1.18 5.74 5.16
N GLY A 19 0.29 4.94 5.75
CA GLY A 19 -0.96 4.53 5.15
C GLY A 19 -0.96 3.14 4.54
N ASP A 20 0.22 2.56 4.28
CA ASP A 20 0.34 1.15 3.87
C ASP A 20 -0.10 0.21 5.01
N PHE A 21 -0.42 -1.03 4.69
CA PHE A 21 -0.74 -2.05 5.67
C PHE A 21 0.48 -2.92 5.97
N LEU A 22 0.73 -3.13 7.27
CA LEU A 22 1.78 -4.02 7.76
C LEU A 22 1.19 -5.40 8.00
N TYR A 23 1.88 -6.43 7.54
CA TYR A 23 1.57 -7.83 7.74
C TYR A 23 2.79 -8.53 8.34
N TYR A 24 2.56 -9.61 9.06
CA TYR A 24 3.62 -10.51 9.45
C TYR A 24 3.24 -11.96 9.18
N SER A 25 4.26 -12.76 9.07
CA SER A 25 4.13 -14.19 8.88
C SER A 25 4.90 -14.91 9.98
N THR A 26 4.28 -15.91 10.55
CA THR A 26 4.96 -16.85 11.43
C THR A 26 5.64 -17.90 10.54
N THR A 27 6.96 -18.04 10.68
CA THR A 27 7.67 -19.15 10.06
C THR A 27 7.40 -20.41 10.85
N THR A 28 6.50 -21.22 10.39
CA THR A 28 6.42 -22.62 10.80
C THR A 28 7.43 -23.38 9.95
N ILE A 29 8.39 -24.01 10.61
CA ILE A 29 9.28 -24.98 9.95
C ILE A 29 8.46 -26.25 9.77
N GLU A 30 7.56 -26.26 8.80
CA GLU A 30 6.94 -27.48 8.33
C GLU A 30 7.63 -27.88 7.01
N THR A 31 8.08 -29.11 6.98
CA THR A 31 8.72 -29.68 5.82
C THR A 31 7.70 -29.84 4.70
N MET A 32 7.81 -29.05 3.64
CA MET A 32 7.09 -29.34 2.41
C MET A 32 7.42 -30.76 1.94
N GLN A 33 6.40 -31.48 1.51
CA GLN A 33 6.57 -32.79 0.92
C GLN A 33 7.41 -32.66 -0.37
N GLY A 34 8.74 -32.83 -0.24
CA GLY A 34 9.69 -32.73 -1.35
C GLY A 34 11.01 -32.03 -1.01
N ASP A 35 11.04 -31.08 -0.09
CA ASP A 35 12.28 -30.44 0.37
C ASP A 35 12.24 -30.12 1.86
N PRO A 36 12.91 -30.94 2.71
CA PRO A 36 12.88 -30.78 4.16
C PRO A 36 13.62 -29.53 4.68
N ASN A 37 14.27 -28.76 3.82
CA ASN A 37 15.10 -27.62 4.21
C ASN A 37 14.50 -26.26 3.80
N GLN A 38 13.33 -26.23 3.17
CA GLN A 38 12.69 -24.97 2.78
C GLN A 38 11.61 -24.57 3.80
N PRO A 39 11.87 -23.53 4.62
CA PRO A 39 10.82 -22.98 5.45
C PRO A 39 9.80 -22.26 4.57
N TYR A 40 8.53 -22.56 4.73
CA TYR A 40 7.47 -21.78 4.10
C TYR A 40 6.59 -21.10 5.14
N SER A 41 6.00 -20.01 4.73
CA SER A 41 5.09 -19.24 5.56
C SER A 41 3.65 -19.71 5.35
N GLU A 42 3.04 -20.24 6.38
CA GLU A 42 1.71 -20.81 6.29
C GLU A 42 0.60 -19.77 6.46
N VAL A 43 0.83 -18.75 7.28
CA VAL A 43 -0.22 -17.77 7.61
C VAL A 43 0.35 -16.36 7.58
N ILE A 44 -0.29 -15.49 6.79
CA ILE A 44 -0.04 -14.05 6.79
C ILE A 44 -1.11 -13.38 7.65
N ILE A 45 -0.67 -12.66 8.66
CA ILE A 45 -1.55 -11.99 9.62
C ILE A 45 -1.40 -10.48 9.42
N GLU A 46 -2.52 -9.79 9.29
CA GLU A 46 -2.54 -8.34 9.23
C GLU A 46 -2.29 -7.74 10.61
N VAL A 47 -1.29 -6.87 10.71
CA VAL A 47 -1.05 -6.05 11.90
C VAL A 47 -1.98 -4.84 11.89
N GLY A 48 -1.98 -4.11 10.78
CA GLY A 48 -2.80 -2.93 10.56
C GLY A 48 -2.06 -1.83 9.82
N GLN A 49 -2.67 -0.67 9.78
CA GLN A 49 -2.17 0.46 8.99
C GLN A 49 -0.96 1.13 9.63
N ILE A 50 0.05 1.42 8.81
CA ILE A 50 1.27 2.13 9.21
C ILE A 50 0.94 3.60 9.44
N THR A 51 1.27 4.10 10.63
CA THR A 51 1.02 5.47 11.06
C THR A 51 2.25 6.35 11.14
N ALA A 52 3.41 5.74 11.36
CA ALA A 52 4.69 6.45 11.41
C ALA A 52 5.84 5.58 10.91
N ILE A 53 6.82 6.21 10.26
CA ILE A 53 8.03 5.57 9.78
C ILE A 53 9.22 6.46 10.12
N ASN A 54 10.27 5.86 10.68
CA ASN A 54 11.55 6.51 10.87
C ASN A 54 12.62 5.73 10.10
N TYR A 55 13.02 6.25 8.97
CA TYR A 55 14.02 5.61 8.10
C TYR A 55 15.43 5.66 8.68
N ALA A 56 15.75 6.65 9.53
CA ALA A 56 17.06 6.76 10.14
C ALA A 56 17.34 5.68 11.20
N THR A 57 16.28 5.24 11.88
CA THR A 57 16.36 4.22 12.94
C THR A 57 15.71 2.89 12.51
N ASN A 58 15.20 2.79 11.28
CA ASN A 58 14.51 1.62 10.74
C ASN A 58 13.32 1.18 11.60
N VAL A 59 12.52 2.15 12.05
CA VAL A 59 11.38 1.92 12.94
C VAL A 59 10.08 2.17 12.20
N VAL A 60 9.14 1.24 12.29
CA VAL A 60 7.79 1.36 11.76
C VAL A 60 6.78 1.23 12.89
N THR A 61 5.84 2.15 12.95
CA THR A 61 4.71 2.11 13.89
C THR A 61 3.42 1.86 13.11
N ALA A 62 2.65 0.87 13.54
CA ALA A 62 1.37 0.53 12.94
C ALA A 62 0.27 0.44 14.01
N ASN A 63 -0.95 0.79 13.63
CA ASN A 63 -2.12 0.57 14.46
C ASN A 63 -2.51 -0.90 14.41
N ILE A 64 -2.86 -1.47 15.55
CA ILE A 64 -3.38 -2.84 15.60
C ILE A 64 -4.90 -2.76 15.42
N ALA A 65 -5.39 -3.31 14.32
CA ALA A 65 -6.83 -3.33 14.02
C ALA A 65 -7.60 -4.34 14.87
N ASN A 66 -6.95 -5.44 15.24
CA ASN A 66 -7.53 -6.52 16.06
C ASN A 66 -6.51 -7.04 17.07
N SER A 67 -6.99 -7.56 18.20
CA SER A 67 -6.20 -8.18 19.26
C SER A 67 -5.65 -9.57 18.87
N THR A 68 -5.23 -9.74 17.65
CA THR A 68 -4.58 -10.95 17.16
C THR A 68 -3.18 -11.09 17.76
N ALA A 69 -2.66 -12.29 17.74
CA ALA A 69 -1.35 -12.61 18.28
C ALA A 69 -0.28 -11.62 17.81
N LEU A 70 0.55 -11.15 18.73
CA LEU A 70 1.63 -10.22 18.41
C LEU A 70 2.76 -10.95 17.68
N PRO A 71 3.45 -10.28 16.73
CA PRO A 71 4.62 -10.84 16.07
C PRO A 71 5.75 -11.10 17.08
N THR A 72 6.56 -12.09 16.78
CA THR A 72 7.77 -12.43 17.54
C THR A 72 9.01 -11.94 16.83
N THR A 73 10.16 -12.04 17.48
CA THR A 73 11.46 -11.66 16.89
C THR A 73 11.87 -12.48 15.67
N SER A 74 11.24 -13.66 15.48
CA SER A 74 11.45 -14.54 14.33
C SER A 74 10.39 -14.37 13.23
N SER A 75 9.43 -13.46 13.40
CA SER A 75 8.41 -13.20 12.41
C SER A 75 8.99 -12.46 11.20
N PHE A 76 8.52 -12.83 10.03
CA PHE A 76 8.83 -12.12 8.79
C PHE A 76 7.78 -11.05 8.51
N PHE A 77 8.20 -9.84 8.18
CA PHE A 77 7.29 -8.73 7.93
C PHE A 77 7.16 -8.42 6.45
N LEU A 78 5.93 -8.11 6.03
CA LEU A 78 5.57 -7.67 4.70
C LEU A 78 4.75 -6.38 4.82
N PHE A 79 4.73 -5.61 3.76
CA PHE A 79 3.80 -4.48 3.66
C PHE A 79 3.07 -4.51 2.32
N GLY A 80 1.84 -4.05 2.34
CA GLY A 80 0.99 -3.93 1.16
C GLY A 80 0.48 -2.51 1.00
N LYS A 81 0.37 -2.06 -0.24
CA LYS A 81 -0.23 -0.76 -0.55
C LYS A 81 -1.73 -0.78 -0.25
N ASP A 82 -2.26 0.33 0.24
CA ASP A 82 -3.71 0.47 0.40
C ASP A 82 -4.39 0.60 -0.97
N ASN A 83 -4.88 -0.51 -1.47
CA ASN A 83 -5.58 -0.57 -2.76
C ASN A 83 -6.86 0.27 -2.77
N ARG A 84 -7.45 0.58 -1.62
CA ARG A 84 -8.66 1.40 -1.53
C ARG A 84 -8.44 2.82 -2.01
N VAL A 85 -7.23 3.36 -1.84
CA VAL A 85 -6.86 4.68 -2.33
C VAL A 85 -6.78 4.67 -3.86
N ASN A 86 -6.20 3.63 -4.44
CA ASN A 86 -6.10 3.49 -5.90
C ASN A 86 -7.46 3.20 -6.55
N MET A 87 -8.33 2.46 -5.90
CA MET A 87 -9.69 2.21 -6.41
C MET A 87 -10.54 3.47 -6.43
N LYS A 88 -10.34 4.39 -5.49
CA LYS A 88 -11.03 5.68 -5.48
C LYS A 88 -10.51 6.62 -6.57
N SER A 89 -9.24 6.56 -6.92
CA SER A 89 -8.67 7.41 -7.97
C SER A 89 -9.20 7.04 -9.37
N LEU A 90 -9.47 5.78 -9.63
CA LEU A 90 -10.06 5.33 -10.90
C LEU A 90 -11.54 5.72 -11.06
N LEU A 91 -12.25 5.94 -9.97
CA LEU A 91 -13.68 6.30 -9.98
C LEU A 91 -13.94 7.80 -9.86
N GLY A 92 -12.92 8.60 -9.56
CA GLY A 92 -13.05 10.00 -9.21
C GLY A 92 -12.48 10.99 -10.22
N TYR A 93 -11.73 10.55 -11.22
CA TYR A 93 -11.18 11.44 -12.22
C TYR A 93 -12.10 11.51 -13.44
N TYR A 94 -12.77 12.61 -13.58
CA TYR A 94 -13.41 13.00 -14.82
C TYR A 94 -12.95 14.39 -15.21
N ALA A 95 -12.84 14.65 -16.49
CA ALA A 95 -12.58 15.98 -16.99
C ALA A 95 -13.93 16.59 -17.38
N ASP A 96 -14.26 17.70 -16.73
CA ASP A 96 -15.39 18.54 -17.16
C ASP A 96 -14.83 19.65 -18.04
N VAL A 97 -15.14 19.59 -19.30
CA VAL A 97 -14.59 20.51 -20.30
C VAL A 97 -15.73 21.30 -20.91
N GLU A 98 -15.74 22.61 -20.65
CA GLU A 98 -16.70 23.54 -21.23
C GLU A 98 -16.04 24.33 -22.35
N PHE A 99 -16.65 24.31 -23.54
CA PHE A 99 -16.24 25.16 -24.68
C PHE A 99 -17.26 26.29 -24.84
N THR A 100 -16.80 27.52 -24.60
CA THR A 100 -17.65 28.69 -24.70
C THR A 100 -17.22 29.52 -25.93
N ASN A 101 -18.17 29.79 -26.84
CA ASN A 101 -17.94 30.71 -27.93
C ASN A 101 -18.65 32.03 -27.63
N ASN A 102 -17.88 33.07 -27.40
CA ASN A 102 -18.37 34.45 -27.18
C ASN A 102 -18.36 35.31 -28.46
N ASP A 103 -18.09 34.69 -29.59
CA ASP A 103 -18.04 35.41 -30.87
C ASP A 103 -19.44 35.55 -31.48
N THR A 104 -19.69 36.62 -32.20
CA THR A 104 -20.96 36.82 -32.90
C THR A 104 -21.03 36.07 -34.22
N ILE A 105 -19.93 35.50 -34.69
CA ILE A 105 -19.82 34.70 -35.89
C ILE A 105 -19.92 33.24 -35.56
N LYS A 106 -20.61 32.48 -36.41
CA LYS A 106 -20.72 31.04 -36.28
C LYS A 106 -19.33 30.37 -36.26
N ALA A 107 -19.03 29.65 -35.18
CA ALA A 107 -17.85 28.82 -35.08
C ALA A 107 -18.28 27.35 -35.11
N GLU A 108 -17.47 26.50 -35.71
CA GLU A 108 -17.68 25.06 -35.78
C GLU A 108 -16.51 24.33 -35.14
N LEU A 109 -16.82 23.45 -34.17
CA LEU A 109 -15.85 22.56 -33.54
C LEU A 109 -15.87 21.22 -34.27
N PHE A 110 -14.77 20.83 -34.90
CA PHE A 110 -14.70 19.60 -35.72
C PHE A 110 -14.29 18.37 -34.92
N SER A 111 -13.40 18.53 -33.94
CA SER A 111 -12.96 17.42 -33.09
C SER A 111 -12.36 17.91 -31.78
N VAL A 112 -12.49 17.09 -30.75
CA VAL A 112 -11.85 17.27 -29.46
C VAL A 112 -11.18 15.94 -29.09
N GLY A 113 -9.93 16.01 -28.68
CA GLY A 113 -9.20 14.86 -28.16
C GLY A 113 -8.65 15.17 -26.77
N SER A 114 -8.61 14.17 -25.91
CA SER A 114 -7.98 14.28 -24.61
C SER A 114 -7.07 13.09 -24.37
N GLU A 115 -5.96 13.32 -23.71
CA GLU A 115 -5.04 12.31 -23.26
C GLU A 115 -4.80 12.49 -21.76
N ILE A 116 -5.02 11.45 -20.99
CA ILE A 116 -4.92 11.48 -19.54
C ILE A 116 -3.84 10.49 -19.12
N PHE A 117 -2.82 10.99 -18.43
CA PHE A 117 -1.79 10.17 -17.82
C PHE A 117 -2.01 10.12 -16.32
N GLU A 118 -2.17 8.92 -15.78
CA GLU A 118 -2.18 8.70 -14.36
C GLU A 118 -0.72 8.60 -13.87
N SER A 119 -0.31 9.53 -12.99
CA SER A 119 0.96 9.38 -12.30
C SER A 119 0.79 8.40 -11.15
N SER A 120 1.39 7.23 -11.24
CA SER A 120 1.53 6.34 -10.10
C SER A 120 2.40 7.01 -9.04
N LYS A 121 1.84 7.19 -7.87
CA LYS A 121 2.63 7.60 -6.70
C LYS A 121 3.35 6.40 -6.13
#